data_d8543837e24b7ee5bb7f2aeb835341b3
#
_entry.id   d8543837e24b7ee5bb7f2aeb835341b3
#
_cell.length_a   1.000
_cell.length_b   1.000
_cell.length_c   1.000
_cell.angle_alpha   90.00
_cell.angle_beta   90.00
_cell.angle_gamma   90.00
#
_symmetry.space_group_name_H-M   'P 1'
#
loop_
_entity.id
_entity.type
_entity.pdbx_description
1 polymer ?
#
loop_
_entity_poly.entity_id
_entity_poly.type
_entity_poly.pdbx_seq_one_letter_code
_entity_poly.pdbx_strand_id
1 'polypeptide(L)'
;REFEVETDEVEGILKFIPKNEDSYQNLFQLAEHVRQVIVQGIDDIRRVVVRKENDEYILHTEGSNLKDVFEIEGVDCKRTKTNNIAEIASTLGIEAARAATIDEAYATLKEQGISVDRRHIMLVADIMCMDGEVKQIGRHGIAGEKESVLSRASFEVTVNHLLDAAIAHEFD
;
A
#
# COMPACT_ATOMS: atom_id res chain seq x y z
N ARG A 1 -9.00 7.56 27.83
CA ARG A 1 -8.31 7.88 29.12
C ARG A 1 -8.70 6.81 30.15
N GLU A 2 -8.18 5.60 29.96
CA GLU A 2 -8.55 4.41 30.76
C GLU A 2 -7.43 3.96 31.69
N PHE A 3 -6.34 4.71 31.79
CA PHE A 3 -5.16 4.37 32.61
C PHE A 3 -4.54 5.63 33.22
N GLU A 4 -3.83 5.44 34.32
CA GLU A 4 -2.99 6.43 35.00
C GLU A 4 -1.53 6.12 34.70
N VAL A 5 -0.71 7.16 34.51
CA VAL A 5 0.71 7.03 34.24
C VAL A 5 1.47 7.60 35.45
N GLU A 6 2.22 6.77 36.13
CA GLU A 6 3.17 7.16 37.16
C GLU A 6 4.57 7.17 36.55
N THR A 7 5.27 8.29 36.73
CA THR A 7 6.64 8.46 36.24
C THR A 7 7.60 8.48 37.41
N ASP A 8 8.54 7.58 37.43
CA ASP A 8 9.67 7.61 38.37
C ASP A 8 10.89 8.18 37.65
N GLU A 9 11.17 9.47 37.87
CA GLU A 9 12.27 10.17 37.20
C GLU A 9 13.66 9.71 37.66
N VAL A 10 13.77 9.10 38.85
CA VAL A 10 15.04 8.64 39.41
C VAL A 10 15.50 7.33 38.79
N GLU A 11 14.57 6.42 38.56
CA GLU A 11 14.82 5.10 37.96
C GLU A 11 14.53 5.07 36.45
N GLY A 12 13.92 6.12 35.90
CA GLY A 12 13.54 6.16 34.49
C GLY A 12 12.46 5.14 34.13
N ILE A 13 11.57 4.82 35.06
CA ILE A 13 10.51 3.83 34.91
C ILE A 13 9.18 4.52 34.70
N LEU A 14 8.44 4.09 33.67
CA LEU A 14 7.06 4.47 33.42
C LEU A 14 6.15 3.31 33.86
N LYS A 15 5.23 3.58 34.82
CA LYS A 15 4.23 2.59 35.24
C LYS A 15 2.87 2.98 34.69
N PHE A 16 2.24 2.09 33.99
CA PHE A 16 0.89 2.24 33.44
C PHE A 16 -0.09 1.42 34.31
N ILE A 17 -1.01 2.11 34.97
CA ILE A 17 -1.97 1.48 35.88
C ILE A 17 -3.36 1.60 35.25
N PRO A 18 -4.02 0.48 34.94
CA PRO A 18 -5.39 0.51 34.44
C PRO A 18 -6.36 0.96 35.54
N LYS A 19 -7.32 1.81 35.20
CA LYS A 19 -8.33 2.30 36.16
C LYS A 19 -9.37 1.25 36.56
N ASN A 20 -9.56 0.24 35.74
CA ASN A 20 -10.47 -0.89 36.01
C ASN A 20 -9.67 -2.11 36.42
N GLU A 21 -9.71 -2.47 37.68
CA GLU A 21 -8.91 -3.55 38.29
C GLU A 21 -9.31 -4.98 37.90
N ASP A 22 -10.44 -5.19 37.20
CA ASP A 22 -11.09 -6.51 37.15
C ASP A 22 -10.84 -7.35 35.90
N SER A 23 -9.97 -6.96 34.98
CA SER A 23 -9.76 -7.77 33.76
C SER A 23 -8.33 -7.88 33.31
N TYR A 24 -7.76 -9.09 33.36
CA TYR A 24 -6.50 -9.42 32.71
C TYR A 24 -6.48 -9.10 31.21
N GLN A 25 -7.65 -9.11 30.55
CA GLN A 25 -7.78 -8.73 29.13
C GLN A 25 -7.44 -7.25 28.90
N ASN A 26 -7.91 -6.37 29.78
CA ASN A 26 -7.63 -4.93 29.69
C ASN A 26 -6.13 -4.65 29.91
N LEU A 27 -5.50 -5.37 30.83
CA LEU A 27 -4.07 -5.25 31.09
C LEU A 27 -3.24 -5.71 29.87
N PHE A 28 -3.66 -6.81 29.25
CA PHE A 28 -2.97 -7.33 28.05
C PHE A 28 -3.13 -6.40 26.85
N GLN A 29 -4.34 -5.88 26.62
CA GLN A 29 -4.59 -4.88 25.57
C GLN A 29 -3.79 -3.60 25.80
N LEU A 30 -3.71 -3.13 27.05
CA LEU A 30 -2.91 -1.97 27.41
C LEU A 30 -1.42 -2.22 27.13
N ALA A 31 -0.90 -3.37 27.52
CA ALA A 31 0.49 -3.73 27.26
C ALA A 31 0.80 -3.79 25.76
N GLU A 32 -0.13 -4.27 24.95
CA GLU A 32 0.03 -4.32 23.50
C GLU A 32 -0.03 -2.91 22.89
N HIS A 33 -0.96 -2.06 23.34
CA HIS A 33 -1.01 -0.65 22.90
C HIS A 33 0.27 0.11 23.26
N VAL A 34 0.80 -0.07 24.48
CA VAL A 34 2.04 0.59 24.90
C VAL A 34 3.24 0.14 24.06
N ARG A 35 3.28 -1.13 23.65
CA ARG A 35 4.33 -1.64 22.75
C ARG A 35 4.28 -1.03 21.35
N GLN A 36 3.08 -0.67 20.88
CA GLN A 36 2.87 -0.08 19.56
C GLN A 36 3.10 1.43 19.53
N VAL A 37 3.22 2.08 20.69
CA VAL A 37 3.49 3.53 20.74
C VAL A 37 4.88 3.82 20.19
N ILE A 38 4.93 4.63 19.16
CA ILE A 38 6.17 5.11 18.56
C ILE A 38 6.71 6.25 19.41
N VAL A 39 7.86 6.03 20.02
CA VAL A 39 8.53 7.04 20.86
C VAL A 39 9.38 7.97 20.00
N GLN A 40 10.01 7.43 18.95
CA GLN A 40 10.86 8.19 18.03
C GLN A 40 10.95 7.45 16.70
N GLY A 41 10.92 8.19 15.61
CA GLY A 41 11.01 7.66 14.25
C GLY A 41 9.76 7.96 13.43
N ILE A 42 9.65 7.32 12.28
CA ILE A 42 8.52 7.44 11.36
C ILE A 42 7.67 6.18 11.51
N ASP A 43 6.37 6.37 11.55
CA ASP A 43 5.40 5.28 11.58
C ASP A 43 5.60 4.35 10.36
N ASP A 44 5.39 3.05 10.56
CA ASP A 44 5.56 2.01 9.53
C ASP A 44 6.99 1.80 8.99
N ILE A 45 8.00 2.59 9.38
CA ILE A 45 9.39 2.35 9.01
C ILE A 45 10.14 1.67 10.15
N ARG A 46 10.50 0.39 9.95
CA ARG A 46 11.17 -0.44 10.96
C ARG A 46 12.68 -0.33 10.92
N ARG A 47 13.25 -0.19 9.73
CA ARG A 47 14.69 -0.25 9.52
C ARG A 47 15.10 0.58 8.31
N VAL A 48 16.28 1.20 8.41
CA VAL A 48 16.92 1.93 7.31
C VAL A 48 18.29 1.33 7.04
N VAL A 49 18.58 1.03 5.79
CA VAL A 49 19.86 0.52 5.32
C VAL A 49 20.49 1.53 4.38
N VAL A 50 21.71 1.96 4.68
CA VAL A 50 22.49 2.87 3.83
C VAL A 50 23.26 2.05 2.81
N ARG A 51 23.08 2.32 1.53
CA ARG A 51 23.86 1.75 0.42
C ARG A 51 24.58 2.83 -0.36
N LYS A 52 25.80 2.54 -0.79
CA LYS A 52 26.52 3.40 -1.72
C LYS A 52 26.30 2.88 -3.14
N GLU A 53 25.64 3.68 -3.99
CA GLU A 53 25.41 3.40 -5.39
C GLU A 53 25.93 4.56 -6.22
N ASN A 54 26.76 4.28 -7.24
CA ASN A 54 27.30 5.28 -8.19
C ASN A 54 27.88 6.55 -7.50
N ASP A 55 28.65 6.35 -6.40
CA ASP A 55 29.23 7.42 -5.57
C ASP A 55 28.25 8.28 -4.74
N GLU A 56 26.97 7.96 -4.74
CA GLU A 56 25.96 8.56 -3.87
C GLU A 56 25.52 7.56 -2.78
N TYR A 57 25.07 8.10 -1.64
CA TYR A 57 24.50 7.30 -0.58
C TYR A 57 22.97 7.27 -0.71
N ILE A 58 22.41 6.09 -0.87
CA ILE A 58 20.98 5.86 -0.96
C ILE A 58 20.50 5.15 0.30
N LEU A 59 19.37 5.61 0.82
CA LEU A 59 18.71 5.03 1.98
C LEU A 59 17.59 4.09 1.50
N HIS A 60 17.70 2.82 1.84
CA HIS A 60 16.63 1.84 1.64
C HIS A 60 15.90 1.61 2.95
N THR A 61 14.59 1.79 2.95
CA THR A 61 13.74 1.59 4.14
C THR A 61 13.04 0.24 4.08
N GLU A 62 12.88 -0.38 5.23
CA GLU A 62 11.98 -1.52 5.43
C GLU A 62 10.66 -1.00 5.98
N GLY A 63 9.64 -1.00 5.18
CA GLY A 63 8.37 -0.33 5.40
C GLY A 63 8.19 0.86 4.46
N SER A 64 6.97 1.40 4.38
CA SER A 64 6.66 2.52 3.51
C SER A 64 5.80 3.57 4.24
N ASN A 65 6.26 4.81 4.22
CA ASN A 65 5.51 5.98 4.64
C ASN A 65 6.05 7.19 3.87
N LEU A 66 5.56 7.34 2.64
CA LEU A 66 6.06 8.34 1.72
C LEU A 66 5.75 9.77 2.20
N LYS A 67 4.59 9.96 2.81
CA LYS A 67 4.12 11.26 3.27
C LYS A 67 5.06 11.85 4.33
N ASP A 68 5.32 11.10 5.39
CA ASP A 68 6.15 11.58 6.51
C ASP A 68 7.63 11.67 6.10
N VAL A 69 8.09 10.80 5.18
CA VAL A 69 9.44 10.87 4.64
C VAL A 69 9.68 12.16 3.85
N PHE A 70 8.67 12.70 3.16
CA PHE A 70 8.79 13.97 2.44
C PHE A 70 8.90 15.19 3.36
N GLU A 71 8.49 15.07 4.61
CA GLU A 71 8.58 16.15 5.62
C GLU A 71 9.98 16.24 6.24
N ILE A 72 10.87 15.26 6.00
CA ILE A 72 12.21 15.23 6.60
C ILE A 72 13.15 16.18 5.85
N GLU A 73 13.80 17.07 6.60
CA GLU A 73 14.85 17.93 6.04
C GLU A 73 16.02 17.09 5.48
N GLY A 74 16.43 17.39 4.26
CA GLY A 74 17.55 16.74 3.58
C GLY A 74 17.16 15.55 2.69
N VAL A 75 15.90 15.15 2.65
CA VAL A 75 15.41 14.14 1.72
C VAL A 75 15.09 14.79 0.37
N ASP A 76 15.60 14.20 -0.71
CA ASP A 76 15.26 14.61 -2.08
C ASP A 76 13.91 14.00 -2.51
N CYS A 77 12.82 14.72 -2.32
CA CYS A 77 11.47 14.29 -2.65
C CYS A 77 11.29 13.91 -4.14
N LYS A 78 12.08 14.48 -5.05
CA LYS A 78 11.98 14.18 -6.49
C LYS A 78 12.58 12.81 -6.85
N ARG A 79 13.55 12.36 -6.06
CA ARG A 79 14.27 11.09 -6.29
C ARG A 79 13.80 9.97 -5.39
N THR A 80 13.04 10.29 -4.33
CA THR A 80 12.46 9.31 -3.42
C THR A 80 11.37 8.50 -4.12
N LYS A 81 11.48 7.18 -4.03
CA LYS A 81 10.55 6.22 -4.65
C LYS A 81 10.07 5.21 -3.62
N THR A 82 8.87 4.73 -3.79
CA THR A 82 8.32 3.58 -3.05
C THR A 82 7.75 2.57 -4.05
N ASN A 83 7.69 1.31 -3.65
CA ASN A 83 7.04 0.25 -4.42
C ASN A 83 5.56 0.06 -4.02
N ASN A 84 5.07 0.81 -3.04
CA ASN A 84 3.67 0.77 -2.62
C ASN A 84 2.82 1.67 -3.51
N ILE A 85 2.20 1.09 -4.53
CA ILE A 85 1.41 1.82 -5.54
C ILE A 85 0.19 2.51 -4.92
N ALA A 86 -0.45 1.89 -3.92
CA ALA A 86 -1.60 2.48 -3.25
C ALA A 86 -1.23 3.77 -2.49
N GLU A 87 -0.06 3.78 -1.86
CA GLU A 87 0.48 4.95 -1.17
C GLU A 87 0.86 6.07 -2.15
N ILE A 88 1.45 5.71 -3.29
CA ILE A 88 1.73 6.67 -4.36
C ILE A 88 0.43 7.30 -4.85
N ALA A 89 -0.61 6.50 -5.07
CA ALA A 89 -1.91 6.99 -5.53
C ALA A 89 -2.54 7.98 -4.53
N SER A 90 -2.46 7.68 -3.23
CA SER A 90 -3.03 8.53 -2.18
C SER A 90 -2.24 9.82 -1.94
N THR A 91 -0.91 9.80 -2.13
CA THR A 91 -0.01 10.93 -1.80
C THR A 91 0.26 11.81 -3.01
N LEU A 92 0.59 11.20 -4.15
CA LEU A 92 1.02 11.90 -5.37
C LEU A 92 -0.04 11.90 -6.48
N GLY A 93 -1.10 11.11 -6.32
CA GLY A 93 -2.19 11.00 -7.27
C GLY A 93 -2.04 9.83 -8.26
N ILE A 94 -3.11 9.63 -9.04
CA ILE A 94 -3.27 8.46 -9.92
C ILE A 94 -2.25 8.39 -11.06
N GLU A 95 -1.84 9.53 -11.62
CA GLU A 95 -0.86 9.56 -12.71
C GLU A 95 0.53 9.13 -12.23
N ALA A 96 0.89 9.46 -10.99
CA ALA A 96 2.13 8.99 -10.39
C ALA A 96 2.08 7.48 -10.14
N ALA A 97 0.96 6.96 -9.66
CA ALA A 97 0.74 5.52 -9.46
C ALA A 97 0.77 4.76 -10.79
N ARG A 98 0.16 5.30 -11.84
CA ARG A 98 0.24 4.77 -13.20
C ARG A 98 1.69 4.66 -13.68
N ALA A 99 2.46 5.74 -13.54
CA ALA A 99 3.86 5.75 -13.94
C ALA A 99 4.70 4.73 -13.15
N ALA A 100 4.48 4.65 -11.83
CA ALA A 100 5.14 3.67 -10.97
C ALA A 100 4.78 2.22 -11.37
N THR A 101 3.51 1.94 -11.66
CA THR A 101 3.06 0.61 -12.13
C THR A 101 3.77 0.20 -13.43
N ILE A 102 3.92 1.12 -14.38
CA ILE A 102 4.62 0.87 -15.63
C ILE A 102 6.11 0.57 -15.38
N ASP A 103 6.75 1.37 -14.54
CA ASP A 103 8.19 1.24 -14.28
C ASP A 103 8.51 -0.07 -13.53
N GLU A 104 7.73 -0.42 -12.51
CA GLU A 104 7.88 -1.67 -11.74
C GLU A 104 7.61 -2.91 -12.61
N ALA A 105 6.54 -2.91 -13.39
CA ALA A 105 6.24 -4.01 -14.29
C ALA A 105 7.33 -4.18 -15.37
N TYR A 106 7.81 -3.07 -15.93
CA TYR A 106 8.89 -3.11 -16.92
C TYR A 106 10.21 -3.60 -16.33
N ALA A 107 10.56 -3.14 -15.12
CA ALA A 107 11.76 -3.59 -14.41
C ALA A 107 11.72 -5.09 -14.15
N THR A 108 10.60 -5.60 -13.64
CA THR A 108 10.40 -7.04 -13.37
C THR A 108 10.53 -7.89 -14.61
N LEU A 109 9.90 -7.49 -15.73
CA LEU A 109 10.01 -8.22 -17.01
C LEU A 109 11.44 -8.23 -17.54
N LYS A 110 12.13 -7.11 -17.42
CA LYS A 110 13.53 -6.98 -17.84
C LYS A 110 14.47 -7.85 -17.00
N GLU A 111 14.27 -7.94 -15.69
CA GLU A 111 15.03 -8.81 -14.80
C GLU A 111 14.83 -10.29 -15.13
N GLN A 112 13.63 -10.67 -15.58
CA GLN A 112 13.32 -12.03 -16.05
C GLN A 112 13.82 -12.31 -17.47
N GLY A 113 14.45 -11.34 -18.12
CA GLY A 113 14.96 -11.49 -19.49
C GLY A 113 13.88 -11.46 -20.58
N ILE A 114 12.67 -11.04 -20.24
CA ILE A 114 11.54 -10.95 -21.17
C ILE A 114 11.57 -9.58 -21.86
N SER A 115 11.72 -9.58 -23.19
CA SER A 115 11.69 -8.37 -24.00
C SER A 115 10.27 -8.07 -24.45
N VAL A 116 9.61 -7.10 -23.80
CA VAL A 116 8.28 -6.61 -24.16
C VAL A 116 8.37 -5.11 -24.43
N ASP A 117 7.66 -4.64 -25.47
CA ASP A 117 7.56 -3.21 -25.73
C ASP A 117 6.80 -2.53 -24.60
N ARG A 118 7.36 -1.42 -24.08
CA ARG A 118 6.78 -0.63 -22.96
C ARG A 118 5.33 -0.20 -23.23
N ARG A 119 4.94 -0.05 -24.48
CA ARG A 119 3.59 0.34 -24.89
C ARG A 119 2.51 -0.65 -24.45
N HIS A 120 2.82 -1.94 -24.45
CA HIS A 120 1.86 -2.96 -24.00
C HIS A 120 1.61 -2.85 -22.49
N ILE A 121 2.66 -2.56 -21.71
CA ILE A 121 2.54 -2.34 -20.26
C ILE A 121 1.77 -1.04 -19.98
N MET A 122 2.04 0.01 -20.76
CA MET A 122 1.32 1.28 -20.66
C MET A 122 -0.18 1.08 -20.87
N LEU A 123 -0.59 0.32 -21.89
CA LEU A 123 -2.00 0.05 -22.15
C LEU A 123 -2.70 -0.62 -20.97
N VAL A 124 -2.04 -1.57 -20.32
CA VAL A 124 -2.58 -2.24 -19.14
C VAL A 124 -2.70 -1.27 -17.95
N ALA A 125 -1.66 -0.48 -17.70
CA ALA A 125 -1.68 0.51 -16.62
C ALA A 125 -2.72 1.62 -16.86
N ASP A 126 -2.93 2.03 -18.12
CA ASP A 126 -3.95 3.01 -18.50
C ASP A 126 -5.37 2.51 -18.12
N ILE A 127 -5.66 1.27 -18.43
CA ILE A 127 -6.96 0.66 -18.08
C ILE A 127 -7.08 0.52 -16.56
N MET A 128 -6.02 0.13 -15.85
CA MET A 128 -6.03 0.00 -14.39
C MET A 128 -6.32 1.31 -13.67
N CYS A 129 -5.90 2.43 -14.24
CA CYS A 129 -5.98 3.75 -13.61
C CYS A 129 -7.07 4.67 -14.20
N MET A 130 -7.87 4.17 -15.14
CA MET A 130 -8.83 4.97 -15.92
C MET A 130 -9.87 5.69 -15.06
N ASP A 131 -10.34 5.05 -13.98
CA ASP A 131 -11.40 5.58 -13.12
C ASP A 131 -10.90 6.47 -11.98
N GLY A 132 -9.59 6.78 -11.96
CA GLY A 132 -8.98 7.59 -10.89
C GLY A 132 -8.54 6.79 -9.66
N GLU A 133 -8.77 5.50 -9.65
CA GLU A 133 -8.30 4.55 -8.66
C GLU A 133 -7.52 3.43 -9.34
N VAL A 134 -6.58 2.81 -8.62
CA VAL A 134 -5.82 1.68 -9.15
C VAL A 134 -6.64 0.40 -9.00
N LYS A 135 -7.24 -0.07 -10.10
CA LYS A 135 -8.04 -1.30 -10.12
C LYS A 135 -7.19 -2.52 -10.48
N GLN A 136 -7.49 -3.64 -9.86
CA GLN A 136 -6.90 -4.93 -10.22
C GLN A 136 -7.47 -5.46 -11.55
N ILE A 137 -6.71 -6.30 -12.25
CA ILE A 137 -7.15 -6.89 -13.53
C ILE A 137 -8.09 -8.09 -13.32
N GLY A 138 -8.32 -8.52 -12.10
CA GLY A 138 -9.11 -9.70 -11.78
C GLY A 138 -10.63 -9.55 -12.00
N ARG A 139 -11.37 -10.63 -11.67
CA ARG A 139 -12.84 -10.70 -11.76
C ARG A 139 -13.57 -9.65 -10.92
N HIS A 140 -12.95 -9.14 -9.87
CA HIS A 140 -13.49 -8.07 -9.01
C HIS A 140 -12.97 -6.68 -9.38
N GLY A 141 -12.35 -6.54 -10.53
CA GLY A 141 -11.86 -5.31 -11.08
C GLY A 141 -12.24 -5.16 -12.55
N ILE A 142 -11.32 -4.73 -13.37
CA ILE A 142 -11.55 -4.34 -14.78
C ILE A 142 -12.27 -5.44 -15.59
N ALA A 143 -11.92 -6.71 -15.39
CA ALA A 143 -12.52 -7.79 -16.17
C ALA A 143 -13.99 -8.04 -15.80
N GLY A 144 -14.38 -7.83 -14.54
CA GLY A 144 -15.75 -8.00 -14.07
C GLY A 144 -16.66 -6.79 -14.31
N GLU A 145 -16.08 -5.62 -14.57
CA GLU A 145 -16.83 -4.36 -14.80
C GLU A 145 -17.07 -4.04 -16.28
N LYS A 146 -16.66 -4.92 -17.20
CA LYS A 146 -16.91 -4.71 -18.62
C LYS A 146 -18.41 -4.67 -18.90
N GLU A 147 -18.85 -3.79 -19.81
CA GLU A 147 -20.25 -3.65 -20.19
C GLU A 147 -20.77 -4.91 -20.88
N SER A 148 -19.99 -5.52 -21.78
CA SER A 148 -20.37 -6.74 -22.49
C SER A 148 -20.49 -7.94 -21.55
N VAL A 149 -21.66 -8.57 -21.51
CA VAL A 149 -21.95 -9.79 -20.75
C VAL A 149 -21.06 -10.95 -21.19
N LEU A 150 -20.90 -11.12 -22.51
CA LEU A 150 -20.08 -12.18 -23.10
C LEU A 150 -18.61 -11.95 -22.77
N SER A 151 -18.15 -10.71 -22.76
CA SER A 151 -16.78 -10.36 -22.38
C SER A 151 -16.50 -10.65 -20.90
N ARG A 152 -17.43 -10.33 -19.98
CA ARG A 152 -17.34 -10.72 -18.56
C ARG A 152 -17.32 -12.25 -18.41
N ALA A 153 -18.27 -12.92 -19.06
CA ALA A 153 -18.42 -14.37 -18.99
C ALA A 153 -17.24 -15.16 -19.58
N SER A 154 -16.52 -14.59 -20.55
CA SER A 154 -15.37 -15.24 -21.19
C SER A 154 -14.12 -15.29 -20.31
N PHE A 155 -14.03 -14.40 -19.33
CA PHE A 155 -12.84 -14.30 -18.48
C PHE A 155 -12.89 -15.29 -17.29
N GLU A 156 -13.90 -15.16 -16.42
CA GLU A 156 -14.11 -16.04 -15.26
C GLU A 156 -15.59 -16.05 -14.86
N VAL A 157 -15.99 -17.03 -14.04
CA VAL A 157 -17.33 -17.12 -13.42
C VAL A 157 -18.47 -17.09 -14.47
N THR A 158 -18.26 -17.75 -15.59
CA THR A 158 -19.12 -17.74 -16.78
C THR A 158 -20.59 -17.96 -16.47
N VAL A 159 -20.91 -18.99 -15.68
CA VAL A 159 -22.32 -19.37 -15.39
C VAL A 159 -23.04 -18.27 -14.61
N ASN A 160 -22.39 -17.68 -13.60
CA ASN A 160 -23.02 -16.63 -12.81
C ASN A 160 -23.28 -15.37 -13.63
N HIS A 161 -22.31 -14.92 -14.42
CA HIS A 161 -22.48 -13.77 -15.29
C HIS A 161 -23.61 -13.94 -16.30
N LEU A 162 -23.73 -15.13 -16.90
CA LEU A 162 -24.82 -15.42 -17.83
C LEU A 162 -26.19 -15.55 -17.12
N LEU A 163 -26.20 -16.10 -15.91
CA LEU A 163 -27.41 -16.22 -15.10
C LEU A 163 -27.91 -14.84 -14.65
N ASP A 164 -27.03 -14.02 -14.13
CA ASP A 164 -27.36 -12.67 -13.67
C ASP A 164 -27.87 -11.81 -14.82
N ALA A 165 -27.23 -11.86 -15.98
CA ALA A 165 -27.66 -11.16 -17.18
C ALA A 165 -29.03 -11.66 -17.69
N ALA A 166 -29.27 -12.97 -17.63
CA ALA A 166 -30.56 -13.53 -18.01
C ALA A 166 -31.70 -13.10 -17.07
N ILE A 167 -31.42 -13.02 -15.76
CA ILE A 167 -32.40 -12.56 -14.76
C ILE A 167 -32.65 -11.06 -14.92
N ALA A 168 -31.60 -10.26 -15.17
CA ALA A 168 -31.71 -8.83 -15.36
C ALA A 168 -32.20 -8.41 -16.75
N HIS A 169 -32.35 -9.36 -17.70
CA HIS A 169 -32.67 -9.11 -19.11
C HIS A 169 -31.68 -8.13 -19.77
N GLU A 170 -30.39 -8.26 -19.44
CA GLU A 170 -29.32 -7.48 -20.07
C GLU A 170 -29.12 -7.92 -21.54
N PHE A 171 -28.87 -6.94 -22.39
CA PHE A 171 -28.43 -7.17 -23.79
C PHE A 171 -26.89 -7.02 -23.83
N ASP A 172 -26.27 -7.83 -24.73
CA ASP A 172 -24.83 -7.74 -24.96
C ASP A 172 -24.55 -6.76 -26.09
#